data_1f7fa8f95aa867fdf0330b38a77bfc51
#
_entry.id   1f7fa8f95aa867fdf0330b38a77bfc51
#
_cell.length_a   1.000
_cell.length_b   1.000
_cell.length_c   1.000
_cell.angle_alpha   90.00
_cell.angle_beta   90.00
_cell.angle_gamma   90.00
#
_symmetry.space_group_name_H-M   'P 1'
#
loop_
_entity.id
_entity.type
_entity.pdbx_description
1 polymer ?
#
loop_
_entity_poly.entity_id
_entity_poly.type
_entity_poly.pdbx_seq_one_letter_code
_entity_poly.pdbx_strand_id
1 'polypeptide(L)'
;MWTDLRCDWVATEFSSALSIKLRTGQIEAAHRANALALFTRLGTDSLTIVAVSRAQFRTAARFADQYQLGLRAGDTLHFAICADHGATLCTLDRRLSDAGSALGVKTMLL
;
A
#
# COMPACT_ATOMS: atom_id res chain seq x y z
N MET A 1 -4.92 16.95 1.58
CA MET A 1 -5.49 16.70 0.24
C MET A 1 -5.38 15.23 -0.09
N TRP A 2 -6.46 14.67 -0.55
CA TRP A 2 -6.50 13.29 -1.00
C TRP A 2 -5.84 13.14 -2.35
N THR A 3 -5.08 12.06 -2.52
CA THR A 3 -4.52 11.70 -3.82
C THR A 3 -4.86 10.24 -4.07
N ASP A 4 -5.62 9.97 -5.13
CA ASP A 4 -6.03 8.61 -5.50
C ASP A 4 -4.90 7.91 -6.26
N LEU A 5 -3.75 7.81 -5.61
CA LEU A 5 -2.57 7.17 -6.19
C LEU A 5 -2.45 5.74 -5.70
N ARG A 6 -2.04 4.86 -6.60
CA ARG A 6 -1.55 3.54 -6.25
C ARG A 6 -0.40 3.17 -7.17
N CYS A 7 0.41 2.22 -6.76
CA CYS A 7 1.45 1.66 -7.61
C CYS A 7 1.14 0.18 -7.90
N ASP A 8 1.88 -0.40 -8.81
CA ASP A 8 1.69 -1.80 -9.19
C ASP A 8 1.91 -2.77 -8.03
N TRP A 9 2.69 -2.38 -7.02
CA TRP A 9 2.88 -3.17 -5.82
C TRP A 9 1.57 -3.45 -5.07
N VAL A 10 0.62 -2.52 -5.10
CA VAL A 10 -0.70 -2.69 -4.48
C VAL A 10 -1.43 -3.88 -5.09
N ALA A 11 -1.36 -4.04 -6.41
CA ALA A 11 -1.97 -5.19 -7.08
C ALA A 11 -1.36 -6.51 -6.61
N THR A 12 -0.04 -6.54 -6.45
CA THR A 12 0.66 -7.72 -5.93
C THR A 12 0.24 -8.03 -4.49
N GLU A 13 0.18 -7.03 -3.63
CA GLU A 13 -0.24 -7.19 -2.24
C GLU A 13 -1.68 -7.67 -2.13
N PHE A 14 -2.57 -7.10 -2.92
CA PHE A 14 -3.98 -7.48 -2.92
C PHE A 14 -4.17 -8.92 -3.37
N SER A 15 -3.54 -9.31 -4.47
CA SER A 15 -3.59 -10.69 -4.97
C SER A 15 -2.99 -11.68 -3.96
N SER A 16 -1.90 -11.30 -3.31
CA SER A 16 -1.26 -12.12 -2.28
C SER A 16 -2.19 -12.32 -1.08
N ALA A 17 -2.80 -11.25 -0.60
CA ALA A 17 -3.72 -11.31 0.54
C ALA A 17 -4.92 -12.22 0.25
N LEU A 18 -5.53 -12.10 -0.93
CA LEU A 18 -6.65 -12.93 -1.33
C LEU A 18 -6.25 -14.40 -1.48
N SER A 19 -5.05 -14.66 -2.01
CA SER A 19 -4.53 -16.03 -2.16
C SER A 19 -4.32 -16.69 -0.81
N ILE A 20 -3.79 -15.94 0.17
CA ILE A 20 -3.63 -16.42 1.54
C ILE A 20 -5.00 -16.75 2.15
N LYS A 21 -5.97 -15.87 2.01
CA LYS A 21 -7.33 -16.08 2.54
C LYS A 21 -8.00 -17.29 1.92
N LEU A 22 -7.82 -17.51 0.63
CA LEU A 22 -8.37 -18.69 -0.06
C LEU A 22 -7.71 -19.97 0.45
N ARG A 23 -6.37 -19.96 0.55
CA ARG A 23 -5.60 -21.13 0.98
C ARG A 23 -5.91 -21.52 2.43
N THR A 24 -6.19 -20.53 3.28
CA THR A 24 -6.51 -20.77 4.69
C THR A 24 -8.01 -20.98 4.94
N GLY A 25 -8.83 -21.00 3.91
CA GLY A 25 -10.26 -21.26 4.02
C GLY A 25 -11.11 -20.10 4.51
N GLN A 26 -10.57 -18.90 4.55
CA GLN A 26 -11.31 -17.70 5.00
C GLN A 26 -12.28 -17.18 3.95
N ILE A 27 -12.01 -17.43 2.67
CA ILE A 27 -12.90 -17.08 1.57
C ILE A 27 -13.00 -18.23 0.58
N GLU A 28 -14.04 -18.21 -0.24
CA GLU A 28 -14.22 -19.17 -1.32
C GLU A 28 -13.70 -18.62 -2.64
N ALA A 29 -13.46 -19.49 -3.62
CA ALA A 29 -12.96 -19.11 -4.93
C ALA A 29 -13.82 -18.06 -5.64
N ALA A 30 -15.14 -18.15 -5.50
CA ALA A 30 -16.05 -17.15 -6.08
C ALA A 30 -15.87 -15.77 -5.46
N HIS A 31 -15.65 -15.69 -4.15
CA HIS A 31 -15.38 -14.43 -3.46
C HIS A 31 -14.08 -13.80 -3.95
N ARG A 32 -13.04 -14.62 -4.12
CA ARG A 32 -11.75 -14.18 -4.64
C ARG A 32 -11.90 -13.60 -6.06
N ALA A 33 -12.59 -14.30 -6.93
CA ALA A 33 -12.80 -13.86 -8.32
C ALA A 33 -13.55 -12.53 -8.37
N ASN A 34 -14.60 -12.37 -7.56
CA ASN A 34 -15.37 -11.12 -7.48
C ASN A 34 -14.52 -9.97 -6.94
N ALA A 35 -13.71 -10.21 -5.90
CA ALA A 35 -12.85 -9.19 -5.32
C ALA A 35 -11.78 -8.73 -6.31
N LEU A 36 -11.17 -9.66 -7.06
CA LEU A 36 -10.18 -9.31 -8.09
C LEU A 36 -10.81 -8.49 -9.22
N ALA A 37 -12.00 -8.85 -9.67
CA ALA A 37 -12.71 -8.11 -10.70
C ALA A 37 -13.04 -6.69 -10.25
N LEU A 38 -13.53 -6.54 -9.01
CA LEU A 38 -13.84 -5.23 -8.44
C LEU A 38 -12.58 -4.37 -8.30
N PHE A 39 -11.50 -4.94 -7.83
CA PHE A 39 -10.22 -4.24 -7.67
C PHE A 39 -9.69 -3.73 -9.03
N THR A 40 -9.76 -4.56 -10.07
CA THR A 40 -9.35 -4.17 -11.41
C THR A 40 -10.18 -2.99 -11.93
N ARG A 41 -11.48 -3.03 -11.70
CA ARG A 41 -12.40 -1.95 -12.08
C ARG A 41 -12.08 -0.64 -11.37
N LEU A 42 -11.87 -0.68 -10.06
CA LEU A 42 -11.52 0.50 -9.27
C LEU A 42 -10.21 1.11 -9.77
N GLY A 43 -9.23 0.27 -10.05
CA GLY A 43 -7.95 0.72 -10.59
C GLY A 43 -8.07 1.42 -11.94
N THR A 44 -8.94 0.92 -12.80
CA THR A 44 -9.16 1.50 -14.13
C THR A 44 -9.96 2.79 -14.06
N ASP A 45 -11.01 2.82 -13.23
CA ASP A 45 -12.00 3.90 -13.25
C ASP A 45 -11.68 5.05 -12.30
N SER A 46 -11.00 4.79 -11.19
CA SER A 46 -10.94 5.74 -10.07
C SER A 46 -9.55 6.11 -9.60
N LEU A 47 -8.52 5.30 -9.86
CA LEU A 47 -7.20 5.47 -9.28
C LEU A 47 -6.16 5.77 -10.35
N THR A 48 -5.24 6.68 -10.02
CA THR A 48 -4.06 6.92 -10.85
C THR A 48 -2.96 5.94 -10.45
N ILE A 49 -2.50 5.15 -11.41
CA ILE A 49 -1.40 4.20 -11.18
C ILE A 49 -0.09 4.91 -11.48
N VAL A 50 0.83 4.88 -10.51
CA VAL A 50 2.15 5.47 -10.65
C VAL A 50 3.20 4.37 -10.75
N ALA A 51 4.19 4.60 -11.61
CA ALA A 51 5.35 3.70 -11.69
C ALA A 51 6.23 3.86 -10.45
N VAL A 52 6.85 2.76 -10.02
CA VAL A 52 7.78 2.78 -8.90
C VAL A 52 9.20 2.88 -9.44
N SER A 53 9.92 3.93 -9.08
CA SER A 53 11.27 4.19 -9.54
C SER A 53 12.31 3.52 -8.65
N ARG A 54 13.55 3.38 -9.17
CA ARG A 54 14.69 2.93 -8.35
C ARG A 54 14.90 3.83 -7.13
N ALA A 55 14.75 5.14 -7.32
CA ALA A 55 14.90 6.10 -6.24
C ALA A 55 13.90 5.87 -5.11
N GLN A 56 12.66 5.52 -5.46
CA GLN A 56 11.63 5.20 -4.48
C GLN A 56 11.93 3.90 -3.73
N PHE A 57 12.45 2.89 -4.40
CA PHE A 57 12.92 1.68 -3.73
C PHE A 57 14.05 1.97 -2.75
N ARG A 58 14.99 2.84 -3.11
CA ARG A 58 16.08 3.25 -2.22
C ARG A 58 15.55 4.02 -1.01
N THR A 59 14.61 4.92 -1.21
CA THR A 59 13.95 5.65 -0.11
C THR A 59 13.23 4.68 0.81
N ALA A 60 12.52 3.70 0.25
CA ALA A 60 11.85 2.67 1.04
C ALA A 60 12.84 1.88 1.90
N ALA A 61 14.01 1.54 1.36
CA ALA A 61 15.05 0.85 2.12
C ALA A 61 15.54 1.70 3.30
N ARG A 62 15.75 3.00 3.08
CA ARG A 62 16.13 3.92 4.18
C ARG A 62 15.04 4.01 5.24
N PHE A 63 13.78 4.01 4.85
CA PHE A 63 12.67 4.00 5.79
C PHE A 63 12.64 2.70 6.60
N ALA A 64 12.92 1.57 5.95
CA ALA A 64 13.01 0.28 6.61
C ALA A 64 14.16 0.20 7.61
N ASP A 65 15.24 0.95 7.38
CA ASP A 65 16.39 1.02 8.29
C ASP A 65 16.01 1.63 9.66
N GLN A 66 14.93 2.37 9.72
CA GLN A 66 14.38 2.84 10.99
C GLN A 66 13.61 1.71 11.69
N TYR A 67 14.34 0.72 12.15
CA TYR A 67 13.79 -0.56 12.63
C TYR A 67 12.78 -0.41 13.77
N GLN A 68 12.88 0.66 14.55
CA GLN A 68 11.98 0.90 15.69
C GLN A 68 10.52 1.08 15.24
N LEU A 69 10.31 1.51 13.99
CA LEU A 69 8.97 1.72 13.47
C LEU A 69 8.23 0.41 13.16
N GLY A 70 8.97 -0.69 13.05
CA GLY A 70 8.37 -2.01 12.81
C GLY A 70 7.67 -2.16 11.48
N LEU A 71 8.09 -1.40 10.47
CA LEU A 71 7.46 -1.41 9.15
C LEU A 71 7.97 -2.58 8.31
N ARG A 72 7.08 -3.15 7.52
CA ARG A 72 7.43 -4.18 6.54
C ARG A 72 7.83 -3.52 5.23
N ALA A 73 8.45 -4.30 4.35
CA ALA A 73 8.95 -3.80 3.06
C ALA A 73 7.86 -3.10 2.22
N GLY A 74 6.68 -3.70 2.13
CA GLY A 74 5.56 -3.09 1.40
C GLY A 74 5.10 -1.77 2.01
N ASP A 75 5.06 -1.68 3.34
CA ASP A 75 4.71 -0.46 4.06
C ASP A 75 5.68 0.68 3.72
N THR A 76 6.98 0.38 3.75
CA THR A 76 8.01 1.39 3.46
C THR A 76 7.96 1.86 2.02
N LEU A 77 7.59 0.98 1.10
CA LEU A 77 7.43 1.35 -0.30
C LEU A 77 6.25 2.31 -0.49
N HIS A 78 5.12 2.06 0.17
CA HIS A 78 3.98 2.98 0.15
C HIS A 78 4.36 4.35 0.71
N PHE A 79 5.06 4.39 1.81
CA PHE A 79 5.55 5.64 2.39
C PHE A 79 6.50 6.38 1.46
N ALA A 80 7.40 5.66 0.78
CA ALA A 80 8.34 6.27 -0.16
C ALA A 80 7.62 6.93 -1.34
N ILE A 81 6.59 6.27 -1.86
CA ILE A 81 5.78 6.80 -2.96
C ILE A 81 5.01 8.03 -2.50
N CYS A 82 4.38 7.97 -1.33
CA CYS A 82 3.68 9.12 -0.76
C CYS A 82 4.61 10.30 -0.53
N ALA A 83 5.80 10.07 -0.02
CA ALA A 83 6.79 11.12 0.22
C ALA A 83 7.16 11.82 -1.10
N ASP A 84 7.41 11.04 -2.14
CA ASP A 84 7.85 11.55 -3.43
C ASP A 84 6.75 12.36 -4.13
N HIS A 85 5.50 11.96 -4.00
CA HIS A 85 4.36 12.63 -4.62
C HIS A 85 3.69 13.68 -3.74
N GLY A 86 4.16 13.88 -2.52
CA GLY A 86 3.50 14.77 -1.56
C GLY A 86 2.10 14.29 -1.18
N ALA A 87 1.87 12.99 -1.21
CA ALA A 87 0.57 12.39 -0.96
C ALA A 87 0.38 12.04 0.51
N THR A 88 -0.88 11.92 0.92
CA THR A 88 -1.26 11.47 2.26
C THR A 88 -1.52 9.98 2.22
N LEU A 89 -0.90 9.22 3.12
CA LEU A 89 -1.17 7.80 3.27
C LEU A 89 -2.41 7.60 4.12
N CYS A 90 -3.43 6.97 3.55
CA CYS A 90 -4.65 6.61 4.27
C CYS A 90 -4.58 5.14 4.67
N THR A 91 -4.82 4.85 5.93
CA THR A 91 -4.67 3.49 6.46
C THR A 91 -5.66 3.22 7.59
N LEU A 92 -6.02 1.95 7.76
CA LEU A 92 -6.76 1.47 8.93
C LEU A 92 -5.83 1.04 10.07
N ASP A 93 -4.54 0.98 9.80
CA ASP A 93 -3.53 0.53 10.76
C ASP A 93 -2.94 1.71 11.52
N ARG A 94 -3.22 1.77 12.83
CA ARG A 94 -2.74 2.85 13.70
C ARG A 94 -1.21 2.94 13.73
N ARG A 95 -0.53 1.80 13.71
CA ARG A 95 0.93 1.75 13.73
C ARG A 95 1.52 2.42 12.48
N LEU A 96 0.93 2.16 11.30
CA LEU A 96 1.32 2.83 10.07
C LEU A 96 1.04 4.32 10.14
N SER A 97 -0.14 4.70 10.62
CA SER A 97 -0.49 6.11 10.75
C SER A 97 0.52 6.85 11.64
N ASP A 98 0.89 6.26 12.76
CA ASP A 98 1.83 6.87 13.71
C ASP A 98 3.25 6.97 13.13
N ALA A 99 3.66 6.01 12.31
CA ALA A 99 4.98 6.00 11.70
C ALA A 99 5.20 7.15 10.72
N GLY A 100 4.14 7.71 10.15
CA GLY A 100 4.23 8.78 9.17
C GLY A 100 5.00 9.99 9.65
N SER A 101 4.80 10.39 10.90
CA SER A 101 5.49 11.55 11.49
C SER A 101 7.01 11.39 11.46
N ALA A 102 7.50 10.20 11.81
CA ALA A 102 8.94 9.91 11.80
C ALA A 102 9.53 9.91 10.40
N LEU A 103 8.73 9.63 9.39
CA LEU A 103 9.15 9.56 7.99
C LEU A 103 8.87 10.83 7.20
N GLY A 104 8.23 11.81 7.83
CA GLY A 104 7.87 13.06 7.14
C GLY A 104 6.72 12.90 6.15
N VAL A 105 5.87 11.90 6.33
CA VAL A 105 4.73 11.61 5.46
C VAL A 105 3.44 11.88 6.23
N LYS A 106 2.53 12.62 5.61
CA LYS A 106 1.20 12.83 6.20
C LYS A 106 0.41 11.54 6.12
N THR A 107 -0.28 11.22 7.20
CA THR A 107 -1.13 10.04 7.28
C THR A 107 -2.52 10.40 7.75
N MET A 108 -3.49 9.55 7.39
CA MET A 108 -4.86 9.65 7.86
C MET A 108 -5.31 8.26 8.31
N LEU A 109 -5.66 8.14 9.57
CA LEU A 109 -6.24 6.92 10.11
C LEU A 109 -7.74 6.93 9.84
N LEU A 110 -8.19 5.89 9.16
CA LEU A 110 -9.60 5.74 8.77
C LEU A 110 -10.44 5.00 9.81
#